data_05cb64ae99e4e22749d89f39d512a65f
#
_entry.id   05cb64ae99e4e22749d89f39d512a65f
#
_cell.length_a   1.000
_cell.length_b   1.000
_cell.length_c   1.000
_cell.angle_alpha   90.00
_cell.angle_beta   90.00
_cell.angle_gamma   90.00
#
_symmetry.space_group_name_H-M   'P 1'
#
loop_
_entity.id
_entity.type
_entity.pdbx_description
1 polymer ?
#
loop_
_entity_poly.entity_id
_entity_poly.type
_entity_poly.pdbx_seq_one_letter_code
_entity_poly.pdbx_strand_id
1 'polypeptide(L)'
;LENLTRADVMWRAICNNDATADGQFFYGVTSTGIFCRPSCHSRLPKRANVHLFKNADDALAAGFRPCKRCRPTGTIVAASEWVQTIKQIIERHYAEPLTLSELAQRAHGAPFYLHHVFQQQTGQTPMAYLRLIRLAHARDLLTTTDQPIATIASACGFQSAAYFSTQFKQAYRQTPRQFRQQC
;
A
#
# COMPACT_ATOMS: atom_id res chain seq x y z
N LEU A 1 20.12 -39.06 -11.44
CA LEU A 1 19.13 -37.98 -11.70
C LEU A 1 17.88 -38.37 -10.92
N GLU A 2 17.68 -37.78 -9.72
CA GLU A 2 16.49 -38.01 -8.90
C GLU A 2 15.25 -37.57 -9.68
N ASN A 3 14.31 -38.47 -9.89
CA ASN A 3 12.99 -38.18 -10.44
C ASN A 3 12.23 -37.34 -9.42
N LEU A 4 12.29 -36.03 -9.56
CA LEU A 4 11.51 -35.09 -8.75
C LEU A 4 10.03 -35.34 -8.99
N THR A 5 9.29 -35.60 -7.92
CA THR A 5 7.83 -35.68 -8.01
C THR A 5 7.24 -34.31 -8.31
N ARG A 6 6.02 -34.27 -8.86
CA ARG A 6 5.29 -33.00 -9.05
C ARG A 6 5.20 -32.20 -7.75
N ALA A 7 5.04 -32.86 -6.61
CA ALA A 7 5.00 -32.19 -5.29
C ALA A 7 6.35 -31.58 -4.91
N ASP A 8 7.48 -32.18 -5.31
CA ASP A 8 8.81 -31.58 -5.06
C ASP A 8 9.07 -30.34 -5.90
N VAL A 9 8.60 -30.32 -7.14
CA VAL A 9 8.67 -29.14 -8.03
C VAL A 9 7.84 -27.99 -7.43
N MET A 10 6.60 -28.28 -7.02
CA MET A 10 5.73 -27.29 -6.38
C MET A 10 6.31 -26.77 -5.06
N TRP A 11 6.92 -27.64 -4.25
CA TRP A 11 7.59 -27.25 -3.02
C TRP A 11 8.78 -26.32 -3.29
N ARG A 12 9.60 -26.59 -4.31
CA ARG A 12 10.69 -25.70 -4.73
C ARG A 12 10.17 -24.32 -5.15
N ALA A 13 9.06 -24.24 -5.87
CA ALA A 13 8.44 -22.98 -6.25
C ALA A 13 8.02 -22.17 -5.01
N ILE A 14 7.46 -22.83 -3.97
CA ILE A 14 7.13 -22.17 -2.69
C ILE A 14 8.39 -21.66 -1.99
N CYS A 15 9.45 -22.47 -1.91
CA CYS A 15 10.71 -22.08 -1.27
C CYS A 15 11.36 -20.86 -1.92
N ASN A 16 11.24 -20.75 -3.26
CA ASN A 16 11.85 -19.70 -4.06
C ASN A 16 10.93 -18.49 -4.26
N ASN A 17 9.70 -18.49 -3.71
CA ASN A 17 8.66 -17.50 -3.96
C ASN A 17 8.46 -17.24 -5.47
N ASP A 18 8.34 -18.32 -6.24
CA ASP A 18 8.34 -18.30 -7.70
C ASP A 18 7.02 -17.75 -8.24
N ALA A 19 7.08 -16.54 -8.80
CA ALA A 19 5.93 -15.86 -9.39
C ALA A 19 5.47 -16.53 -10.71
N THR A 20 6.32 -17.28 -11.40
CA THR A 20 5.95 -17.99 -12.63
C THR A 20 5.02 -19.17 -12.38
N ALA A 21 5.00 -19.67 -11.14
CA ALA A 21 4.10 -20.72 -10.68
C ALA A 21 2.75 -20.20 -10.16
N ASP A 22 2.55 -18.88 -10.07
CA ASP A 22 1.29 -18.28 -9.63
C ASP A 22 0.15 -18.64 -10.61
N GLY A 23 -1.01 -18.98 -10.04
CA GLY A 23 -2.15 -19.46 -10.83
C GLY A 23 -2.11 -20.92 -11.27
N GLN A 24 -0.95 -21.59 -11.19
CA GLN A 24 -0.84 -23.02 -11.51
C GLN A 24 -1.26 -23.89 -10.33
N PHE A 25 -1.04 -23.43 -9.11
CA PHE A 25 -1.45 -24.08 -7.86
C PHE A 25 -1.47 -23.09 -6.70
N PHE A 26 -2.04 -23.53 -5.58
CA PHE A 26 -2.04 -22.83 -4.30
C PHE A 26 -1.54 -23.77 -3.21
N TYR A 27 -1.07 -23.21 -2.08
CA TYR A 27 -0.68 -24.00 -0.92
C TYR A 27 -1.33 -23.50 0.36
N GLY A 28 -1.89 -24.39 1.14
CA GLY A 28 -2.45 -24.12 2.46
C GLY A 28 -1.50 -24.55 3.56
N VAL A 29 -1.44 -23.78 4.64
CA VAL A 29 -0.64 -24.07 5.83
C VAL A 29 -1.58 -24.51 6.95
N THR A 30 -1.58 -25.78 7.30
CA THR A 30 -2.51 -26.38 8.28
C THR A 30 -2.43 -25.73 9.65
N SER A 31 -1.24 -25.35 10.10
CA SER A 31 -1.06 -24.71 11.41
C SER A 31 -1.69 -23.31 11.53
N THR A 32 -2.00 -22.66 10.41
CA THR A 32 -2.58 -21.32 10.37
C THR A 32 -3.96 -21.25 9.72
N GLY A 33 -4.35 -22.29 8.99
CA GLY A 33 -5.58 -22.32 8.20
C GLY A 33 -5.56 -21.31 7.05
N ILE A 34 -4.38 -20.90 6.56
CA ILE A 34 -4.22 -19.88 5.53
C ILE A 34 -3.69 -20.54 4.26
N PHE A 35 -4.27 -20.19 3.10
CA PHE A 35 -3.69 -20.57 1.82
C PHE A 35 -3.11 -19.36 1.07
N CYS A 36 -2.05 -19.62 0.31
CA CYS A 36 -1.24 -18.64 -0.40
C CYS A 36 -0.98 -19.10 -1.84
N ARG A 37 -0.55 -18.17 -2.69
CA ARG A 37 0.08 -18.45 -3.97
C ARG A 37 1.60 -18.70 -3.81
N PRO A 38 2.26 -19.39 -4.75
CA PRO A 38 3.69 -19.73 -4.68
C PRO A 38 4.62 -18.54 -4.42
N SER A 39 4.36 -17.37 -5.04
CA SER A 39 5.16 -16.16 -4.89
C SER A 39 4.99 -15.43 -3.55
N CYS A 40 4.26 -15.98 -2.59
CA CYS A 40 3.98 -15.30 -1.33
C CYS A 40 5.22 -15.15 -0.46
N HIS A 41 5.66 -13.91 -0.19
CA HIS A 41 6.78 -13.60 0.71
C HIS A 41 6.40 -13.70 2.21
N SER A 42 5.55 -14.66 2.58
CA SER A 42 5.32 -15.02 3.98
C SER A 42 6.47 -15.88 4.50
N ARG A 43 6.53 -16.07 5.84
CA ARG A 43 7.49 -17.01 6.42
C ARG A 43 7.28 -18.39 5.79
N LEU A 44 8.36 -19.00 5.33
CA LEU A 44 8.32 -20.36 4.76
C LEU A 44 7.75 -21.35 5.79
N PRO A 45 6.67 -22.07 5.47
CA PRO A 45 6.09 -23.06 6.37
C PRO A 45 6.96 -24.34 6.44
N LYS A 46 6.78 -25.13 7.49
CA LYS A 46 7.32 -26.49 7.49
C LYS A 46 6.61 -27.31 6.41
N ARG A 47 7.37 -28.06 5.60
CA ARG A 47 6.81 -28.86 4.49
C ARG A 47 5.69 -29.81 4.94
N ALA A 48 5.82 -30.39 6.13
CA ALA A 48 4.82 -31.28 6.71
C ALA A 48 3.45 -30.62 6.97
N ASN A 49 3.40 -29.28 7.05
CA ASN A 49 2.17 -28.51 7.27
C ASN A 49 1.59 -27.93 5.99
N VAL A 50 2.14 -28.30 4.81
CA VAL A 50 1.72 -27.76 3.53
C VAL A 50 0.78 -28.71 2.82
N HIS A 51 -0.41 -28.22 2.46
CA HIS A 51 -1.34 -28.85 1.53
C HIS A 51 -1.31 -28.12 0.20
N LEU A 52 -1.23 -28.86 -0.92
CA LEU A 52 -1.25 -28.32 -2.27
C LEU A 52 -2.67 -28.39 -2.83
N PHE A 53 -3.13 -27.29 -3.44
CA PHE A 53 -4.45 -27.18 -4.07
C PHE A 53 -4.29 -26.80 -5.53
N LYS A 54 -5.15 -27.35 -6.38
CA LYS A 54 -5.14 -27.05 -7.82
C LYS A 54 -5.67 -25.66 -8.12
N ASN A 55 -6.68 -25.23 -7.37
CA ASN A 55 -7.32 -23.91 -7.49
C ASN A 55 -7.66 -23.34 -6.10
N ALA A 56 -8.11 -22.09 -6.06
CA ALA A 56 -8.46 -21.41 -4.82
C ALA A 56 -9.76 -21.96 -4.19
N ASP A 57 -10.70 -22.45 -5.01
CA ASP A 57 -11.97 -22.97 -4.54
C ASP A 57 -11.77 -24.28 -3.76
N ASP A 58 -10.84 -25.14 -4.19
CA ASP A 58 -10.47 -26.34 -3.45
C ASP A 58 -9.90 -26.00 -2.07
N ALA A 59 -9.09 -24.93 -1.98
CA ALA A 59 -8.54 -24.48 -0.71
C ALA A 59 -9.64 -23.91 0.22
N LEU A 60 -10.58 -23.16 -0.31
CA LEU A 60 -11.74 -22.64 0.43
C LEU A 60 -12.64 -23.78 0.91
N ALA A 61 -12.95 -24.75 0.05
CA ALA A 61 -13.73 -25.94 0.39
C ALA A 61 -13.07 -26.79 1.49
N ALA A 62 -11.73 -26.82 1.53
CA ALA A 62 -10.96 -27.47 2.57
C ALA A 62 -10.87 -26.65 3.88
N GLY A 63 -11.58 -25.52 3.98
CA GLY A 63 -11.65 -24.67 5.18
C GLY A 63 -10.46 -23.71 5.37
N PHE A 64 -9.62 -23.54 4.36
CA PHE A 64 -8.54 -22.56 4.43
C PHE A 64 -9.05 -21.16 4.04
N ARG A 65 -8.60 -20.14 4.73
CA ARG A 65 -8.88 -18.73 4.38
C ARG A 65 -7.77 -18.15 3.51
N PRO A 66 -8.08 -17.22 2.59
CA PRO A 66 -7.09 -16.60 1.74
C PRO A 66 -6.10 -15.74 2.54
N CYS A 67 -4.84 -15.76 2.15
CA CYS A 67 -3.79 -14.94 2.73
C CYS A 67 -4.07 -13.46 2.44
N LYS A 68 -4.10 -12.62 3.49
CA LYS A 68 -4.29 -11.17 3.34
C LYS A 68 -3.11 -10.46 2.65
N ARG A 69 -1.92 -11.06 2.67
CA ARG A 69 -0.70 -10.50 2.05
C ARG A 69 -0.70 -10.73 0.54
N CYS A 70 -0.81 -11.98 0.09
CA CYS A 70 -0.71 -12.32 -1.33
C CYS A 70 -2.08 -12.35 -2.05
N ARG A 71 -3.20 -12.32 -1.30
CA ARG A 71 -4.58 -12.31 -1.84
C ARG A 71 -4.78 -13.33 -2.99
N PRO A 72 -4.68 -14.64 -2.70
CA PRO A 72 -4.64 -15.67 -3.73
C PRO A 72 -5.93 -15.78 -4.56
N THR A 73 -7.06 -15.26 -4.05
CA THR A 73 -8.36 -15.22 -4.73
C THR A 73 -8.66 -13.88 -5.41
N GLY A 74 -7.83 -12.87 -5.17
CA GLY A 74 -7.96 -11.57 -5.83
C GLY A 74 -7.17 -11.55 -7.14
N THR A 75 -7.63 -10.79 -8.11
CA THR A 75 -6.82 -10.33 -9.23
C THR A 75 -5.51 -9.78 -8.66
N ILE A 76 -4.36 -10.18 -9.21
CA ILE A 76 -3.08 -9.55 -8.91
C ILE A 76 -3.23 -8.11 -9.40
N VAL A 77 -3.63 -7.22 -8.50
CA VAL A 77 -3.60 -5.79 -8.79
C VAL A 77 -2.12 -5.48 -9.01
N ALA A 78 -1.76 -5.12 -10.22
CA ALA A 78 -0.39 -4.74 -10.53
C ALA A 78 0.06 -3.69 -9.50
N ALA A 79 1.32 -3.72 -9.07
CA ALA A 79 1.83 -2.77 -8.07
C ALA A 79 1.52 -1.31 -8.47
N SER A 80 1.49 -1.01 -9.77
CA SER A 80 1.07 0.26 -10.34
C SER A 80 -0.40 0.61 -10.07
N GLU A 81 -1.32 -0.33 -10.25
CA GLU A 81 -2.75 -0.11 -9.97
C GLU A 81 -3.01 0.09 -8.47
N TRP A 82 -2.33 -0.68 -7.63
CA TRP A 82 -2.43 -0.51 -6.19
C TRP A 82 -1.89 0.85 -5.74
N VAL A 83 -0.77 1.31 -6.32
CA VAL A 83 -0.24 2.65 -6.08
C VAL A 83 -1.21 3.73 -6.55
N GLN A 84 -1.91 3.56 -7.67
CA GLN A 84 -2.97 4.49 -8.08
C GLN A 84 -4.14 4.52 -7.07
N THR A 85 -4.55 3.36 -6.57
CA THR A 85 -5.56 3.28 -5.50
C THR A 85 -5.11 4.05 -4.24
N ILE A 86 -3.82 3.90 -3.83
CA ILE A 86 -3.26 4.64 -2.70
C ILE A 86 -3.29 6.16 -2.95
N LYS A 87 -2.91 6.62 -4.15
CA LYS A 87 -2.99 8.04 -4.52
C LYS A 87 -4.41 8.56 -4.44
N GLN A 88 -5.39 7.84 -4.97
CA GLN A 88 -6.80 8.22 -4.89
C GLN A 88 -7.31 8.31 -3.44
N ILE A 89 -6.90 7.40 -2.55
CA ILE A 89 -7.24 7.48 -1.14
C ILE A 89 -6.64 8.76 -0.52
N ILE A 90 -5.39 9.07 -0.81
CA ILE A 90 -4.74 10.29 -0.32
C ILE A 90 -5.46 11.53 -0.83
N GLU A 91 -5.78 11.61 -2.12
CA GLU A 91 -6.46 12.75 -2.76
C GLU A 91 -7.87 12.97 -2.22
N ARG A 92 -8.59 11.90 -1.85
CA ARG A 92 -9.94 12.01 -1.26
C ARG A 92 -9.94 12.37 0.22
N HIS A 93 -8.89 11.98 0.95
CA HIS A 93 -8.83 12.06 2.40
C HIS A 93 -7.68 12.92 2.92
N TYR A 94 -7.09 13.78 2.08
CA TYR A 94 -5.90 14.56 2.44
C TYR A 94 -6.10 15.47 3.65
N ALA A 95 -7.31 15.98 3.86
CA ALA A 95 -7.63 16.88 4.97
C ALA A 95 -7.77 16.16 6.31
N GLU A 96 -7.98 14.83 6.28
CA GLU A 96 -8.12 14.02 7.49
C GLU A 96 -6.76 13.74 8.16
N PRO A 97 -6.73 13.40 9.47
CA PRO A 97 -5.52 12.93 10.14
C PRO A 97 -5.15 11.53 9.60
N LEU A 98 -4.48 11.51 8.45
CA LEU A 98 -4.11 10.29 7.74
C LEU A 98 -2.68 9.89 8.10
N THR A 99 -2.54 8.78 8.82
CA THR A 99 -1.25 8.13 9.14
C THR A 99 -0.91 7.04 8.10
N LEU A 100 0.36 6.59 8.07
CA LEU A 100 0.76 5.47 7.22
C LEU A 100 -0.03 4.19 7.55
N SER A 101 -0.34 3.95 8.81
CA SER A 101 -1.12 2.78 9.26
C SER A 101 -2.56 2.84 8.78
N GLU A 102 -3.22 4.00 8.90
CA GLU A 102 -4.59 4.21 8.39
C GLU A 102 -4.65 4.10 6.86
N LEU A 103 -3.66 4.68 6.17
CA LEU A 103 -3.56 4.56 4.72
C LEU A 103 -3.40 3.10 4.29
N ALA A 104 -2.56 2.33 4.99
CA ALA A 104 -2.36 0.92 4.73
C ALA A 104 -3.63 0.09 5.01
N GLN A 105 -4.37 0.43 6.06
CA GLN A 105 -5.64 -0.22 6.38
C GLN A 105 -6.67 0.04 5.28
N ARG A 106 -6.83 1.29 4.84
CA ARG A 106 -7.76 1.68 3.76
C ARG A 106 -7.37 1.06 2.42
N ALA A 107 -6.05 0.95 2.14
CA ALA A 107 -5.53 0.28 0.94
C ALA A 107 -5.44 -1.24 1.08
N HIS A 108 -5.93 -1.82 2.18
CA HIS A 108 -5.88 -3.25 2.49
C HIS A 108 -4.48 -3.86 2.41
N GLY A 109 -3.45 -3.15 2.85
CA GLY A 109 -2.05 -3.59 2.84
C GLY A 109 -1.39 -3.50 4.21
N ALA A 110 -0.13 -3.94 4.29
CA ALA A 110 0.72 -3.72 5.45
C ALA A 110 1.47 -2.38 5.31
N PRO A 111 1.64 -1.58 6.39
CA PRO A 111 2.29 -0.26 6.31
C PRO A 111 3.69 -0.29 5.69
N PHE A 112 4.53 -1.24 6.10
CA PHE A 112 5.88 -1.39 5.56
C PHE A 112 5.87 -1.69 4.06
N TYR A 113 5.02 -2.63 3.62
CA TYR A 113 4.91 -3.00 2.22
C TYR A 113 4.37 -1.83 1.37
N LEU A 114 3.35 -1.13 1.87
CA LEU A 114 2.80 0.06 1.22
C LEU A 114 3.88 1.13 1.03
N HIS A 115 4.63 1.45 2.09
CA HIS A 115 5.71 2.43 2.03
C HIS A 115 6.74 2.07 0.95
N HIS A 116 7.21 0.80 0.97
CA HIS A 116 8.24 0.32 0.05
C HIS A 116 7.76 0.36 -1.41
N VAL A 117 6.59 -0.21 -1.70
CA VAL A 117 6.04 -0.27 -3.08
C VAL A 117 5.73 1.12 -3.60
N PHE A 118 5.12 2.00 -2.78
CA PHE A 118 4.82 3.35 -3.19
C PHE A 118 6.09 4.15 -3.52
N GLN A 119 7.11 4.05 -2.67
CA GLN A 119 8.39 4.72 -2.90
C GLN A 119 9.12 4.17 -4.13
N GLN A 120 9.11 2.86 -4.35
CA GLN A 120 9.70 2.23 -5.52
C GLN A 120 9.04 2.69 -6.82
N GLN A 121 7.71 2.83 -6.83
CA GLN A 121 6.93 3.17 -8.03
C GLN A 121 6.86 4.68 -8.31
N THR A 122 6.98 5.53 -7.28
CA THR A 122 6.76 6.98 -7.41
C THR A 122 8.00 7.82 -7.10
N GLY A 123 9.07 7.23 -6.58
CA GLY A 123 10.26 7.93 -6.13
C GLY A 123 10.11 8.69 -4.80
N GLN A 124 8.92 8.68 -4.18
CA GLN A 124 8.65 9.41 -2.94
C GLN A 124 7.83 8.57 -1.95
N THR A 125 7.89 8.92 -0.66
CA THR A 125 7.11 8.23 0.35
C THR A 125 5.62 8.61 0.29
N PRO A 126 4.69 7.74 0.73
CA PRO A 126 3.26 8.07 0.78
C PRO A 126 2.96 9.35 1.57
N MET A 127 3.65 9.55 2.70
CA MET A 127 3.45 10.73 3.55
C MET A 127 4.05 12.02 2.94
N ALA A 128 5.11 11.90 2.13
CA ALA A 128 5.61 13.02 1.34
C ALA A 128 4.60 13.42 0.24
N TYR A 129 4.01 12.43 -0.42
CA TYR A 129 2.95 12.66 -1.41
C TYR A 129 1.72 13.32 -0.77
N LEU A 130 1.23 12.82 0.38
CA LEU A 130 0.13 13.46 1.14
C LEU A 130 0.44 14.93 1.46
N ARG A 131 1.66 15.22 1.91
CA ARG A 131 2.07 16.59 2.19
C ARG A 131 2.03 17.48 0.96
N LEU A 132 2.47 17.00 -0.21
CA LEU A 132 2.41 17.75 -1.47
C LEU A 132 0.97 18.04 -1.88
N ILE A 133 0.06 17.09 -1.78
CA ILE A 133 -1.37 17.28 -2.06
C ILE A 133 -1.96 18.35 -1.13
N ARG A 134 -1.68 18.29 0.19
CA ARG A 134 -2.11 19.29 1.16
C ARG A 134 -1.61 20.71 0.82
N LEU A 135 -0.35 20.81 0.43
CA LEU A 135 0.25 22.09 0.05
C LEU A 135 -0.33 22.65 -1.25
N ALA A 136 -0.66 21.79 -2.23
CA ALA A 136 -1.31 22.22 -3.46
C ALA A 136 -2.71 22.79 -3.17
N HIS A 137 -3.53 22.10 -2.39
CA HIS A 137 -4.84 22.62 -1.97
C HIS A 137 -4.73 23.90 -1.16
N ALA A 138 -3.76 23.99 -0.25
CA ALA A 138 -3.53 25.21 0.52
C ALA A 138 -3.13 26.41 -0.38
N ARG A 139 -2.31 26.17 -1.40
CA ARG A 139 -1.95 27.16 -2.40
C ARG A 139 -3.19 27.71 -3.11
N ASP A 140 -4.06 26.80 -3.56
CA ASP A 140 -5.29 27.19 -4.28
C ASP A 140 -6.25 28.00 -3.36
N LEU A 141 -6.38 27.63 -2.08
CA LEU A 141 -7.15 28.40 -1.10
C LEU A 141 -6.53 29.77 -0.78
N LEU A 142 -5.20 29.89 -0.80
CA LEU A 142 -4.52 31.17 -0.61
C LEU A 142 -4.78 32.15 -1.76
N THR A 143 -4.99 31.67 -2.98
CA THR A 143 -5.28 32.51 -4.16
C THR A 143 -6.76 32.82 -4.33
N THR A 144 -7.65 31.93 -3.86
CA THR A 144 -9.09 32.03 -4.12
C THR A 144 -9.90 32.58 -2.94
N THR A 145 -9.29 32.68 -1.75
CA THR A 145 -10.00 33.10 -0.52
C THR A 145 -9.17 33.99 0.36
N ASP A 146 -9.86 34.84 1.16
CA ASP A 146 -9.27 35.67 2.21
C ASP A 146 -9.20 34.99 3.58
N GLN A 147 -9.43 33.69 3.65
CA GLN A 147 -9.42 32.96 4.91
C GLN A 147 -8.09 33.11 5.66
N PRO A 148 -8.11 33.18 7.02
CA PRO A 148 -6.90 33.21 7.81
C PRO A 148 -5.97 32.04 7.48
N ILE A 149 -4.66 32.25 7.46
CA ILE A 149 -3.65 31.23 7.15
C ILE A 149 -3.79 30.01 8.06
N ALA A 150 -4.10 30.22 9.34
CA ALA A 150 -4.34 29.16 10.31
C ALA A 150 -5.55 28.28 9.93
N THR A 151 -6.64 28.91 9.44
CA THR A 151 -7.84 28.21 8.97
C THR A 151 -7.52 27.37 7.74
N ILE A 152 -6.80 27.92 6.76
CA ILE A 152 -6.35 27.16 5.57
C ILE A 152 -5.47 25.98 5.97
N ALA A 153 -4.51 26.18 6.89
CA ALA A 153 -3.66 25.10 7.39
C ALA A 153 -4.49 23.96 7.97
N SER A 154 -5.46 24.27 8.83
CA SER A 154 -6.36 23.27 9.44
C SER A 154 -7.24 22.59 8.40
N ALA A 155 -7.85 23.35 7.48
CA ALA A 155 -8.69 22.81 6.40
C ALA A 155 -7.93 21.86 5.46
N CYS A 156 -6.62 22.07 5.30
CA CYS A 156 -5.74 21.19 4.52
C CYS A 156 -5.11 20.05 5.35
N GLY A 157 -5.54 19.85 6.60
CA GLY A 157 -5.10 18.73 7.43
C GLY A 157 -3.72 18.91 8.09
N PHE A 158 -3.21 20.15 8.18
CA PHE A 158 -2.02 20.45 8.96
C PHE A 158 -2.38 20.64 10.44
N GLN A 159 -1.63 19.99 11.33
CA GLN A 159 -1.88 20.06 12.77
C GLN A 159 -1.51 21.43 13.39
N SER A 160 -0.62 22.21 12.75
CA SER A 160 -0.28 23.55 13.19
C SER A 160 0.04 24.48 12.03
N ALA A 161 -0.32 25.75 12.16
CA ALA A 161 -0.02 26.81 11.20
C ALA A 161 1.49 27.07 11.08
N ALA A 162 2.26 26.86 12.14
CA ALA A 162 3.71 26.99 12.13
C ALA A 162 4.37 25.92 11.26
N TYR A 163 3.99 24.64 11.44
CA TYR A 163 4.46 23.55 10.62
C TYR A 163 4.06 23.72 9.15
N PHE A 164 2.79 24.10 8.90
CA PHE A 164 2.31 24.45 7.57
C PHE A 164 3.18 25.51 6.91
N SER A 165 3.42 26.65 7.59
CA SER A 165 4.20 27.76 7.04
C SER A 165 5.64 27.34 6.68
N THR A 166 6.26 26.50 7.51
CA THR A 166 7.59 25.92 7.24
C THR A 166 7.57 25.04 5.99
N GLN A 167 6.61 24.10 5.90
CA GLN A 167 6.48 23.21 4.76
C GLN A 167 6.14 23.94 3.46
N PHE A 168 5.27 24.95 3.54
CA PHE A 168 4.90 25.78 2.40
C PHE A 168 6.11 26.57 1.88
N LYS A 169 6.89 27.18 2.78
CA LYS A 169 8.13 27.91 2.42
C LYS A 169 9.16 26.99 1.78
N GLN A 170 9.30 25.76 2.27
CA GLN A 170 10.20 24.75 1.67
C GLN A 170 9.77 24.40 0.25
N ALA A 171 8.47 24.20 0.01
CA ALA A 171 7.94 23.78 -1.28
C ALA A 171 7.91 24.93 -2.32
N TYR A 172 7.47 26.12 -1.91
CA TYR A 172 7.22 27.25 -2.82
C TYR A 172 8.22 28.42 -2.69
N ARG A 173 9.25 28.29 -1.83
CA ARG A 173 10.29 29.31 -1.57
C ARG A 173 9.78 30.61 -0.98
N GLN A 174 8.50 30.70 -0.64
CA GLN A 174 7.81 31.85 -0.07
C GLN A 174 6.94 31.41 1.11
N THR A 175 6.74 32.31 2.09
CA THR A 175 5.75 32.04 3.15
C THR A 175 4.33 32.14 2.58
N PRO A 176 3.33 31.49 3.21
CA PRO A 176 1.92 31.62 2.78
C PRO A 176 1.43 33.06 2.69
N ARG A 177 1.88 33.94 3.62
CA ARG A 177 1.54 35.35 3.61
C ARG A 177 2.13 36.09 2.41
N GLN A 178 3.42 35.86 2.11
CA GLN A 178 4.08 36.44 0.94
C GLN A 178 3.44 35.97 -0.35
N PHE A 179 3.11 34.69 -0.44
CA PHE A 179 2.47 34.12 -1.61
C PHE A 179 1.12 34.75 -1.88
N ARG A 180 0.26 34.94 -0.86
CA ARG A 180 -1.04 35.59 -1.00
C ARG A 180 -0.93 37.07 -1.46
N GLN A 181 0.11 37.79 -1.04
CA GLN A 181 0.31 39.19 -1.43
C GLN A 181 0.70 39.38 -2.90
N GLN A 182 1.10 38.30 -3.58
CA GLN A 182 1.52 38.34 -4.99
C GLN A 182 0.42 37.89 -5.95
N CYS A 183 -0.69 37.37 -5.43
CA CYS A 183 -1.87 36.99 -6.19
C CYS A 183 -2.88 38.15 -6.19
#